data_cf58b091f291dc79c901d6048ebd29e4
#
_entry.id   cf58b091f291dc79c901d6048ebd29e4
#
_cell.length_a   1.000
_cell.length_b   1.000
_cell.length_c   1.000
_cell.angle_alpha   90.00
_cell.angle_beta   90.00
_cell.angle_gamma   90.00
#
_symmetry.space_group_name_H-M   'P 1'
#
loop_
_entity.id
_entity.type
_entity.pdbx_description
1 polymer ?
#
loop_
_entity_poly.entity_id
_entity_poly.type
_entity_poly.pdbx_seq_one_letter_code
_entity_poly.pdbx_strand_id
1 'polypeptide(L)'
;MFEYSKKPKILVIGDLILDQYLWGHSSRISPEAPVPVIDITSKNFSLGGAGNVIRNLNSLGAKVEVVSVLSECSTSKKLKGLLKDLKIKTHLFTQKNHIASKKTRVFSSRSQVLRFDSEDKLDLSSSLEIKIINKISSKIKEFDCVIISDYGKGVISKNISKSIIKISNSFSIKVLVDPKGTDFIKYKDCYLLTPNKKEASEALKIDLEVKNNIKPALLKL
;
A
#
# COMPACT_ATOMS: atom_id res chain seq x y z
N MET A 1 -6.69 -6.47 24.69
CA MET A 1 -6.00 -7.37 23.74
C MET A 1 -7.06 -8.32 23.23
N PHE A 2 -7.28 -8.40 21.90
CA PHE A 2 -8.27 -9.34 21.37
C PHE A 2 -7.69 -10.76 21.45
N GLU A 3 -8.29 -11.62 22.24
CA GLU A 3 -7.97 -13.04 22.26
C GLU A 3 -8.72 -13.73 21.13
N TYR A 4 -8.00 -14.09 20.08
CA TYR A 4 -8.54 -14.94 19.03
C TYR A 4 -8.22 -16.40 19.37
N SER A 5 -9.22 -17.27 19.31
CA SER A 5 -9.04 -18.71 19.48
C SER A 5 -8.06 -19.30 18.44
N LYS A 6 -7.93 -18.66 17.28
CA LYS A 6 -6.97 -18.97 16.23
C LYS A 6 -6.44 -17.67 15.61
N LYS A 7 -5.12 -17.54 15.48
CA LYS A 7 -4.49 -16.40 14.78
C LYS A 7 -4.81 -16.46 13.30
N PRO A 8 -5.53 -15.48 12.73
CA PRO A 8 -5.88 -15.49 11.32
C PRO A 8 -4.62 -15.40 10.46
N LYS A 9 -4.60 -16.13 9.35
CA LYS A 9 -3.54 -16.08 8.33
C LYS A 9 -4.00 -15.20 7.17
N ILE A 10 -3.35 -14.07 6.97
CA ILE A 10 -3.77 -13.03 6.04
C ILE A 10 -2.70 -12.81 4.98
N LEU A 11 -3.12 -12.83 3.71
CA LEU A 11 -2.28 -12.42 2.59
C LEU A 11 -2.53 -10.95 2.27
N VAL A 12 -1.49 -10.13 2.30
CA VAL A 12 -1.54 -8.74 1.85
C VAL A 12 -0.85 -8.63 0.50
N ILE A 13 -1.54 -8.04 -0.46
CA ILE A 13 -1.01 -7.80 -1.81
C ILE A 13 -1.11 -6.30 -2.08
N GLY A 14 -0.03 -5.64 -2.47
CA GLY A 14 -0.10 -4.21 -2.75
C GLY A 14 1.21 -3.48 -2.85
N ASP A 15 1.09 -2.16 -2.91
CA ASP A 15 2.19 -1.24 -3.13
C ASP A 15 2.92 -0.96 -1.81
N LEU A 16 4.18 -1.36 -1.73
CA LEU A 16 5.06 -1.01 -0.61
C LEU A 16 5.64 0.39 -0.82
N ILE A 17 5.54 1.23 0.19
CA ILE A 17 6.06 2.59 0.21
C ILE A 17 7.05 2.73 1.35
N LEU A 18 8.21 3.37 1.11
CA LEU A 18 9.13 3.75 2.16
C LEU A 18 8.78 5.16 2.66
N ASP A 19 8.28 5.29 3.88
CA ASP A 19 8.18 6.58 4.54
C ASP A 19 9.52 6.92 5.20
N GLN A 20 10.11 8.05 4.82
CA GLN A 20 11.32 8.62 5.41
C GLN A 20 10.97 9.91 6.14
N TYR A 21 11.48 10.05 7.36
CA TYR A 21 11.34 11.25 8.18
C TYR A 21 12.73 11.82 8.43
N LEU A 22 12.93 13.09 8.04
CA LEU A 22 14.13 13.86 8.29
C LEU A 22 13.81 14.89 9.35
N TRP A 23 14.46 14.79 10.49
CA TRP A 23 14.27 15.70 11.62
C TRP A 23 15.45 16.63 11.71
N GLY A 24 15.18 17.92 11.90
CA GLY A 24 16.21 18.95 12.01
C GLY A 24 15.68 20.25 12.57
N HIS A 25 16.47 21.29 12.42
CA HIS A 25 16.10 22.66 12.73
C HIS A 25 16.61 23.62 11.66
N SER A 26 15.93 24.73 11.54
CA SER A 26 16.31 25.81 10.67
C SER A 26 16.74 27.01 11.51
N SER A 27 17.95 27.48 11.28
CA SER A 27 18.50 28.67 11.92
C SER A 27 18.74 29.84 10.96
N ARG A 28 18.63 29.60 9.66
CA ARG A 28 18.95 30.56 8.61
C ARG A 28 18.13 30.37 7.36
N ILE A 29 18.04 31.42 6.56
CA ILE A 29 17.53 31.40 5.18
C ILE A 29 18.72 31.14 4.24
N SER A 30 18.48 30.43 3.15
CA SER A 30 19.50 30.18 2.11
C SER A 30 19.90 31.50 1.44
N PRO A 31 21.21 31.70 1.15
CA PRO A 31 21.64 32.81 0.32
C PRO A 31 21.28 32.65 -1.17
N GLU A 32 20.94 31.44 -1.59
CA GLU A 32 20.66 31.11 -3.01
C GLU A 32 19.18 31.34 -3.37
N ALA A 33 18.27 31.24 -2.39
CA ALA A 33 16.83 31.39 -2.59
C ALA A 33 16.13 31.70 -1.24
N PRO A 34 14.94 32.31 -1.23
CA PRO A 34 14.20 32.63 -0.01
C PRO A 34 13.55 31.38 0.63
N VAL A 35 14.38 30.38 0.93
CA VAL A 35 13.98 29.11 1.54
C VAL A 35 14.78 28.82 2.81
N PRO A 36 14.20 28.17 3.84
CA PRO A 36 14.94 27.80 5.04
C PRO A 36 15.97 26.72 4.74
N VAL A 37 17.14 26.81 5.35
CA VAL A 37 18.13 25.74 5.40
C VAL A 37 17.80 24.87 6.61
N ILE A 38 17.61 23.57 6.40
CA ILE A 38 17.30 22.61 7.46
C ILE A 38 18.53 21.76 7.75
N ASP A 39 19.10 21.93 8.94
CA ASP A 39 20.20 21.10 9.43
C ASP A 39 19.63 19.79 10.00
N ILE A 40 19.82 18.68 9.25
CA ILE A 40 19.25 17.38 9.59
C ILE A 40 20.03 16.71 10.72
N THR A 41 19.37 16.45 11.83
CA THR A 41 19.94 15.82 13.03
C THR A 41 19.65 14.31 13.13
N SER A 42 18.50 13.87 12.59
CA SER A 42 18.17 12.44 12.59
C SER A 42 17.32 12.02 11.42
N LYS A 43 17.33 10.71 11.13
CA LYS A 43 16.59 10.10 10.01
C LYS A 43 15.91 8.83 10.48
N ASN A 44 14.60 8.74 10.28
CA ASN A 44 13.80 7.58 10.59
C ASN A 44 13.12 7.04 9.33
N PHE A 45 12.87 5.73 9.34
CA PHE A 45 12.20 5.07 8.23
C PHE A 45 11.06 4.21 8.76
N SER A 46 9.96 4.14 8.03
CA SER A 46 8.86 3.24 8.32
C SER A 46 8.25 2.65 7.05
N LEU A 47 7.49 1.57 7.24
CA LEU A 47 6.70 0.96 6.19
C LEU A 47 5.43 1.79 5.98
N GLY A 48 5.20 2.26 4.75
CA GLY A 48 3.98 2.92 4.29
C GLY A 48 3.24 2.08 3.25
N GLY A 49 2.08 2.56 2.81
CA GLY A 49 1.22 1.81 1.89
C GLY A 49 0.82 0.45 2.45
N ALA A 50 0.87 -0.59 1.62
CA ALA A 50 0.64 -1.97 2.05
C ALA A 50 1.52 -2.37 3.24
N GLY A 51 2.71 -1.79 3.37
CA GLY A 51 3.61 -2.03 4.51
C GLY A 51 3.04 -1.56 5.85
N ASN A 52 2.26 -0.48 5.86
CA ASN A 52 1.57 -0.03 7.07
C ASN A 52 0.43 -1.00 7.46
N VAL A 53 -0.32 -1.49 6.48
CA VAL A 53 -1.37 -2.52 6.69
C VAL A 53 -0.74 -3.77 7.32
N ILE A 54 0.37 -4.25 6.77
CA ILE A 54 1.13 -5.40 7.27
C ILE A 54 1.54 -5.20 8.73
N ARG A 55 2.12 -4.03 9.05
CA ARG A 55 2.56 -3.71 10.41
C ARG A 55 1.41 -3.73 11.40
N ASN A 56 0.27 -3.15 11.03
CA ASN A 56 -0.91 -3.12 11.88
C ASN A 56 -1.47 -4.53 12.13
N LEU A 57 -1.60 -5.35 11.07
CA LEU A 57 -2.06 -6.73 11.20
C LEU A 57 -1.12 -7.59 12.07
N ASN A 58 0.20 -7.43 11.88
CA ASN A 58 1.20 -8.13 12.68
C ASN A 58 1.11 -7.71 14.17
N SER A 59 0.91 -6.42 14.44
CA SER A 59 0.74 -5.90 15.80
C SER A 59 -0.58 -6.38 16.45
N LEU A 60 -1.60 -6.66 15.66
CA LEU A 60 -2.86 -7.27 16.11
C LEU A 60 -2.74 -8.80 16.32
N GLY A 61 -1.58 -9.38 16.03
CA GLY A 61 -1.30 -10.81 16.25
C GLY A 61 -1.68 -11.72 15.07
N ALA A 62 -2.06 -11.20 13.91
CA ALA A 62 -2.30 -12.01 12.71
C ALA A 62 -1.00 -12.61 12.15
N LYS A 63 -1.10 -13.76 11.51
CA LYS A 63 -0.02 -14.32 10.68
C LYS A 63 -0.10 -13.69 9.30
N VAL A 64 0.87 -12.87 8.94
CA VAL A 64 0.84 -12.10 7.70
C VAL A 64 1.87 -12.62 6.70
N GLU A 65 1.44 -12.81 5.45
CA GLU A 65 2.34 -12.94 4.30
C GLU A 65 2.11 -11.75 3.35
N VAL A 66 3.15 -11.30 2.66
CA VAL A 66 3.04 -10.19 1.70
C VAL A 66 3.49 -10.59 0.32
N VAL A 67 2.73 -10.14 -0.69
CA VAL A 67 3.12 -10.16 -2.11
C VAL A 67 3.26 -8.72 -2.58
N SER A 68 4.39 -8.38 -3.16
CA SER A 68 4.62 -7.06 -3.76
C SER A 68 5.72 -7.12 -4.83
N VAL A 69 5.90 -6.01 -5.54
CA VAL A 69 6.95 -5.84 -6.54
C VAL A 69 7.85 -4.71 -6.10
N LEU A 70 9.15 -4.92 -6.20
CA LEU A 70 10.17 -3.93 -5.87
C LEU A 70 11.16 -3.78 -7.04
N SER A 71 11.95 -2.72 -7.01
CA SER A 71 13.07 -2.51 -7.92
C SER A 71 14.41 -2.86 -7.26
N GLU A 72 15.50 -2.84 -8.04
CA GLU A 72 16.86 -3.02 -7.54
C GLU A 72 17.47 -1.67 -7.14
N CYS A 73 17.07 -1.13 -5.98
CA CYS A 73 17.55 0.17 -5.48
C CYS A 73 17.71 0.19 -3.96
N SER A 74 18.27 1.26 -3.43
CA SER A 74 18.49 1.47 -2.00
C SER A 74 17.18 1.53 -1.21
N THR A 75 16.12 2.13 -1.78
CA THR A 75 14.77 2.18 -1.19
C THR A 75 14.22 0.76 -0.97
N SER A 76 14.32 -0.09 -1.99
CA SER A 76 13.89 -1.50 -1.91
C SER A 76 14.71 -2.31 -0.90
N LYS A 77 16.03 -2.06 -0.81
CA LYS A 77 16.87 -2.70 0.22
C LYS A 77 16.39 -2.32 1.63
N LYS A 78 16.04 -1.06 1.84
CA LYS A 78 15.52 -0.59 3.14
C LYS A 78 14.17 -1.19 3.46
N LEU A 79 13.24 -1.25 2.49
CA LEU A 79 11.93 -1.92 2.65
C LEU A 79 12.08 -3.40 3.03
N LYS A 80 12.97 -4.14 2.34
CA LYS A 80 13.26 -5.55 2.66
C LYS A 80 13.78 -5.71 4.10
N GLY A 81 14.65 -4.79 4.56
CA GLY A 81 15.13 -4.78 5.95
C GLY A 81 13.99 -4.62 6.95
N LEU A 82 13.15 -3.60 6.78
CA LEU A 82 12.01 -3.34 7.66
C LEU A 82 10.99 -4.49 7.68
N LEU A 83 10.76 -5.16 6.54
CA LEU A 83 9.90 -6.35 6.49
C LEU A 83 10.52 -7.55 7.22
N LYS A 84 11.84 -7.72 7.13
CA LYS A 84 12.58 -8.77 7.86
C LYS A 84 12.46 -8.59 9.37
N ASP A 85 12.52 -7.34 9.84
CA ASP A 85 12.39 -7.03 11.28
C ASP A 85 11.02 -7.42 11.83
N LEU A 86 9.96 -7.41 11.00
CA LEU A 86 8.63 -7.89 11.38
C LEU A 86 8.50 -9.42 11.44
N LYS A 87 9.53 -10.16 11.00
CA LYS A 87 9.56 -11.64 10.96
C LYS A 87 8.37 -12.26 10.18
N ILE A 88 7.87 -11.57 9.18
CA ILE A 88 6.78 -12.03 8.31
C ILE A 88 7.34 -12.71 7.06
N LYS A 89 6.53 -13.55 6.44
CA LYS A 89 6.88 -14.20 5.18
C LYS A 89 6.61 -13.27 3.99
N THR A 90 7.60 -13.14 3.12
CA THR A 90 7.55 -12.21 1.98
C THR A 90 7.70 -12.95 0.65
N HIS A 91 6.90 -12.54 -0.34
CA HIS A 91 6.98 -12.96 -1.73
C HIS A 91 7.19 -11.71 -2.58
N LEU A 92 8.43 -11.28 -2.67
CA LEU A 92 8.82 -10.04 -3.35
C LEU A 92 9.36 -10.36 -4.73
N PHE A 93 8.69 -9.85 -5.74
CA PHE A 93 9.11 -9.92 -7.13
C PHE A 93 9.94 -8.69 -7.47
N THR A 94 10.78 -8.80 -8.49
CA THR A 94 11.63 -7.70 -8.93
C THR A 94 11.30 -7.30 -10.35
N GLN A 95 11.10 -6.01 -10.58
CA GLN A 95 11.06 -5.42 -11.91
C GLN A 95 12.16 -4.37 -12.03
N LYS A 96 12.95 -4.45 -13.10
CA LYS A 96 13.98 -3.46 -13.44
C LYS A 96 13.33 -2.17 -13.96
N ASN A 97 14.12 -1.09 -14.00
CA ASN A 97 13.71 0.21 -14.55
C ASN A 97 12.42 0.79 -13.90
N HIS A 98 12.32 0.65 -12.59
CA HIS A 98 11.23 1.16 -11.78
C HIS A 98 11.78 1.88 -10.54
N ILE A 99 11.19 3.01 -10.19
CA ILE A 99 11.53 3.79 -8.99
C ILE A 99 10.65 3.33 -7.85
N ALA A 100 11.23 2.64 -6.86
CA ALA A 100 10.48 2.24 -5.67
C ALA A 100 9.97 3.47 -4.92
N SER A 101 8.69 3.46 -4.57
CA SER A 101 8.03 4.59 -3.93
C SER A 101 8.64 4.95 -2.58
N LYS A 102 9.09 6.19 -2.46
CA LYS A 102 9.60 6.78 -1.23
C LYS A 102 8.98 8.15 -0.99
N LYS A 103 8.43 8.34 0.20
CA LYS A 103 7.85 9.61 0.66
C LYS A 103 8.72 10.19 1.75
N THR A 104 9.39 11.30 1.47
CA THR A 104 10.26 11.96 2.44
C THR A 104 9.58 13.19 3.03
N ARG A 105 9.47 13.21 4.35
CA ARG A 105 8.93 14.35 5.11
C ARG A 105 10.05 14.99 5.89
N VAL A 106 10.21 16.29 5.75
CA VAL A 106 11.22 17.09 6.44
C VAL A 106 10.54 17.89 7.54
N PHE A 107 11.06 17.76 8.75
CA PHE A 107 10.58 18.46 9.92
C PHE A 107 11.63 19.45 10.41
N SER A 108 11.20 20.67 10.72
CA SER A 108 11.96 21.63 11.50
C SER A 108 11.30 21.75 12.87
N SER A 109 12.02 21.37 13.91
CA SER A 109 11.50 21.26 15.27
C SER A 109 10.30 20.32 15.33
N ARG A 110 9.06 20.84 15.47
CA ARG A 110 7.84 20.02 15.55
C ARG A 110 6.93 20.13 14.32
N SER A 111 7.29 20.96 13.34
CA SER A 111 6.46 21.24 12.18
C SER A 111 7.00 20.58 10.92
N GLN A 112 6.13 19.95 10.13
CA GLN A 112 6.50 19.48 8.80
C GLN A 112 6.62 20.68 7.86
N VAL A 113 7.81 20.91 7.31
CA VAL A 113 8.10 22.04 6.43
C VAL A 113 8.08 21.67 4.95
N LEU A 114 8.35 20.39 4.64
CA LEU A 114 8.39 19.92 3.26
C LEU A 114 8.06 18.44 3.20
N ARG A 115 7.42 18.03 2.09
CA ARG A 115 7.36 16.65 1.64
C ARG A 115 7.78 16.58 0.18
N PHE A 116 8.61 15.60 -0.15
CA PHE A 116 8.91 15.26 -1.53
C PHE A 116 8.86 13.75 -1.72
N ASP A 117 8.36 13.35 -2.89
CA ASP A 117 8.12 11.97 -3.23
C ASP A 117 9.04 11.58 -4.39
N SER A 118 9.65 10.40 -4.29
CA SER A 118 10.45 9.78 -5.35
C SER A 118 9.74 8.49 -5.73
N GLU A 119 9.05 8.49 -6.84
CA GLU A 119 8.21 7.38 -7.29
C GLU A 119 7.89 7.49 -8.77
N ASP A 120 7.61 6.37 -9.38
CA ASP A 120 6.94 6.28 -10.67
C ASP A 120 5.74 5.33 -10.59
N LYS A 121 5.00 5.22 -11.67
CA LYS A 121 3.96 4.20 -11.80
C LYS A 121 4.57 2.97 -12.45
N LEU A 122 4.60 1.89 -11.70
CA LEU A 122 5.05 0.59 -12.18
C LEU A 122 4.11 0.09 -13.30
N ASP A 123 4.69 -0.26 -14.43
CA ASP A 123 4.00 -1.00 -15.49
C ASP A 123 4.51 -2.43 -15.50
N LEU A 124 3.68 -3.35 -15.01
CA LEU A 124 4.06 -4.75 -14.88
C LEU A 124 4.07 -5.44 -16.23
N SER A 125 5.16 -6.14 -16.54
CA SER A 125 5.16 -7.03 -17.68
C SER A 125 4.16 -8.19 -17.50
N SER A 126 3.51 -8.61 -18.58
CA SER A 126 2.52 -9.70 -18.54
C SER A 126 3.12 -10.99 -17.96
N SER A 127 4.41 -11.26 -18.23
CA SER A 127 5.10 -12.42 -17.66
C SER A 127 5.25 -12.34 -16.15
N LEU A 128 5.44 -11.14 -15.60
CA LEU A 128 5.55 -10.92 -14.16
C LEU A 128 4.18 -11.01 -13.48
N GLU A 129 3.13 -10.47 -14.10
CA GLU A 129 1.75 -10.66 -13.62
C GLU A 129 1.38 -12.13 -13.49
N ILE A 130 1.67 -12.92 -14.54
CA ILE A 130 1.41 -14.38 -14.53
C ILE A 130 2.17 -15.05 -13.37
N LYS A 131 3.44 -14.72 -13.16
CA LYS A 131 4.23 -15.27 -12.03
C LYS A 131 3.60 -14.93 -10.68
N ILE A 132 3.15 -13.68 -10.50
CA ILE A 132 2.49 -13.22 -9.27
C ILE A 132 1.18 -14.00 -9.06
N ILE A 133 0.32 -14.06 -10.08
CA ILE A 133 -0.97 -14.76 -10.01
C ILE A 133 -0.76 -16.25 -9.69
N ASN A 134 0.17 -16.93 -10.38
CA ASN A 134 0.49 -18.34 -10.12
C ASN A 134 1.00 -18.56 -8.69
N LYS A 135 1.84 -17.66 -8.20
CA LYS A 135 2.33 -17.73 -6.82
C LYS A 135 1.22 -17.63 -5.79
N ILE A 136 0.27 -16.72 -6.02
CA ILE A 136 -0.88 -16.53 -5.13
C ILE A 136 -1.82 -17.72 -5.24
N SER A 137 -2.16 -18.13 -6.45
CA SER A 137 -3.05 -19.26 -6.74
C SER A 137 -2.60 -20.56 -6.05
N SER A 138 -1.29 -20.84 -6.09
CA SER A 138 -0.73 -22.06 -5.48
C SER A 138 -0.85 -22.11 -3.96
N LYS A 139 -1.12 -20.97 -3.31
CA LYS A 139 -1.13 -20.84 -1.84
C LYS A 139 -2.43 -20.29 -1.27
N ILE A 140 -3.35 -19.86 -2.11
CA ILE A 140 -4.52 -19.11 -1.68
C ILE A 140 -5.30 -19.82 -0.57
N LYS A 141 -5.42 -21.14 -0.65
CA LYS A 141 -6.12 -21.99 0.34
C LYS A 141 -5.52 -21.97 1.74
N GLU A 142 -4.28 -21.47 1.88
CA GLU A 142 -3.61 -21.37 3.16
C GLU A 142 -4.10 -20.16 3.99
N PHE A 143 -4.84 -19.23 3.38
CA PHE A 143 -5.22 -17.96 3.99
C PHE A 143 -6.71 -17.92 4.37
N ASP A 144 -6.98 -17.28 5.50
CA ASP A 144 -8.35 -17.01 5.96
C ASP A 144 -8.95 -15.79 5.24
N CYS A 145 -8.08 -14.88 4.76
CA CYS A 145 -8.48 -13.64 4.08
C CYS A 145 -7.35 -13.10 3.20
N VAL A 146 -7.73 -12.36 2.15
CA VAL A 146 -6.81 -11.58 1.30
C VAL A 146 -7.12 -10.09 1.45
N ILE A 147 -6.09 -9.27 1.59
CA ILE A 147 -6.21 -7.81 1.55
C ILE A 147 -5.45 -7.28 0.33
N ILE A 148 -6.14 -6.58 -0.54
CA ILE A 148 -5.57 -5.80 -1.64
C ILE A 148 -5.41 -4.36 -1.15
N SER A 149 -4.17 -3.88 -1.05
CA SER A 149 -3.85 -2.51 -0.63
C SER A 149 -3.25 -1.77 -1.83
N ASP A 150 -4.11 -1.08 -2.56
CA ASP A 150 -3.76 -0.34 -3.78
C ASP A 150 -3.44 1.12 -3.44
N TYR A 151 -2.25 1.57 -3.81
CA TYR A 151 -1.82 2.97 -3.71
C TYR A 151 -1.58 3.59 -5.08
N GLY A 152 -1.99 2.90 -6.17
CA GLY A 152 -1.84 3.37 -7.54
C GLY A 152 -0.40 3.39 -8.03
N LYS A 153 0.48 2.59 -7.42
CA LYS A 153 1.90 2.49 -7.82
C LYS A 153 2.15 1.34 -8.80
N GLY A 154 1.11 0.57 -9.13
CA GLY A 154 1.09 -0.35 -10.25
C GLY A 154 1.22 -1.83 -9.91
N VAL A 155 1.46 -2.21 -8.65
CA VAL A 155 1.42 -3.63 -8.24
C VAL A 155 0.04 -4.21 -8.46
N ILE A 156 -1.01 -3.42 -8.23
CA ILE A 156 -2.40 -3.86 -8.41
C ILE A 156 -2.91 -3.45 -9.80
N SER A 157 -2.51 -4.20 -10.80
CA SER A 157 -3.07 -4.05 -12.14
C SER A 157 -4.52 -4.58 -12.20
N LYS A 158 -5.23 -4.23 -13.29
CA LYS A 158 -6.59 -4.73 -13.54
C LYS A 158 -6.63 -6.26 -13.66
N ASN A 159 -5.60 -6.85 -14.26
CA ASN A 159 -5.51 -8.30 -14.42
C ASN A 159 -5.23 -8.99 -13.07
N ILE A 160 -4.27 -8.48 -12.28
CA ILE A 160 -3.96 -9.02 -10.96
C ILE A 160 -5.18 -8.95 -10.05
N SER A 161 -5.84 -7.79 -9.91
CA SER A 161 -6.98 -7.65 -9.02
C SER A 161 -8.12 -8.59 -9.38
N LYS A 162 -8.53 -8.63 -10.65
CA LYS A 162 -9.60 -9.54 -11.12
C LYS A 162 -9.25 -11.01 -10.92
N SER A 163 -8.02 -11.41 -11.26
CA SER A 163 -7.58 -12.80 -11.12
C SER A 163 -7.58 -13.24 -9.67
N ILE A 164 -7.06 -12.42 -8.76
CA ILE A 164 -6.99 -12.72 -7.33
C ILE A 164 -8.40 -12.82 -6.73
N ILE A 165 -9.29 -11.88 -7.04
CA ILE A 165 -10.67 -11.91 -6.55
C ILE A 165 -11.38 -13.17 -7.04
N LYS A 166 -11.26 -13.48 -8.34
CA LYS A 166 -11.86 -14.70 -8.94
C LYS A 166 -11.35 -15.98 -8.27
N ILE A 167 -10.03 -16.10 -8.10
CA ILE A 167 -9.41 -17.27 -7.47
C ILE A 167 -9.84 -17.38 -6.01
N SER A 168 -9.82 -16.29 -5.25
CA SER A 168 -10.23 -16.29 -3.85
C SER A 168 -11.68 -16.71 -3.67
N ASN A 169 -12.58 -16.18 -4.50
CA ASN A 169 -14.01 -16.52 -4.48
C ASN A 169 -14.26 -17.99 -4.77
N SER A 170 -13.49 -18.63 -5.68
CA SER A 170 -13.63 -20.07 -5.95
C SER A 170 -13.28 -20.96 -4.76
N PHE A 171 -12.62 -20.41 -3.74
CA PHE A 171 -12.30 -21.09 -2.47
C PHE A 171 -13.00 -20.45 -1.26
N SER A 172 -14.02 -19.60 -1.50
CA SER A 172 -14.77 -18.90 -0.44
C SER A 172 -13.89 -18.04 0.49
N ILE A 173 -12.74 -17.56 -0.01
CA ILE A 173 -11.83 -16.69 0.73
C ILE A 173 -12.22 -15.24 0.48
N LYS A 174 -12.46 -14.51 1.56
CA LYS A 174 -12.89 -13.11 1.50
C LYS A 174 -11.74 -12.21 1.04
N VAL A 175 -12.03 -11.32 0.08
CA VAL A 175 -11.09 -10.31 -0.40
C VAL A 175 -11.56 -8.93 0.06
N LEU A 176 -10.73 -8.26 0.84
CA LEU A 176 -10.93 -6.88 1.27
C LEU A 176 -10.03 -5.99 0.42
N VAL A 177 -10.55 -4.85 -0.02
CA VAL A 177 -9.82 -3.93 -0.90
C VAL A 177 -9.81 -2.53 -0.33
N ASP A 178 -8.60 -1.99 -0.12
CA ASP A 178 -8.35 -0.57 0.05
C ASP A 178 -8.00 0.01 -1.33
N PRO A 179 -8.95 0.69 -2.01
CA PRO A 179 -8.85 1.01 -3.42
C PRO A 179 -8.08 2.30 -3.67
N LYS A 180 -7.59 2.47 -4.91
CA LYS A 180 -7.04 3.73 -5.43
C LYS A 180 -7.51 4.01 -6.84
N GLY A 181 -7.68 5.32 -7.13
CA GLY A 181 -8.17 5.79 -8.44
C GLY A 181 -9.69 5.75 -8.55
N THR A 182 -10.18 5.84 -9.77
CA THR A 182 -11.63 5.94 -10.07
C THR A 182 -12.21 4.69 -10.73
N ASP A 183 -11.37 3.75 -11.20
CA ASP A 183 -11.80 2.48 -11.81
C ASP A 183 -12.00 1.40 -10.75
N PHE A 184 -13.16 1.42 -10.09
CA PHE A 184 -13.51 0.39 -9.11
C PHE A 184 -14.01 -0.91 -9.75
N ILE A 185 -14.27 -0.93 -11.06
CA ILE A 185 -14.66 -2.14 -11.81
C ILE A 185 -13.57 -3.22 -11.74
N LYS A 186 -12.31 -2.82 -11.58
CA LYS A 186 -11.20 -3.77 -11.39
C LYS A 186 -11.30 -4.59 -10.11
N TYR A 187 -12.10 -4.15 -9.12
CA TYR A 187 -12.32 -4.81 -7.84
C TYR A 187 -13.68 -5.51 -7.73
N LYS A 188 -14.43 -5.55 -8.83
CA LYS A 188 -15.74 -6.21 -8.85
C LYS A 188 -15.69 -7.59 -8.21
N ASP A 189 -16.73 -7.95 -7.46
CA ASP A 189 -16.90 -9.20 -6.74
C ASP A 189 -15.94 -9.38 -5.53
N CYS A 190 -15.26 -8.32 -5.07
CA CYS A 190 -14.59 -8.35 -3.78
C CYS A 190 -15.63 -8.42 -2.64
N TYR A 191 -15.21 -8.94 -1.48
CA TYR A 191 -16.10 -9.05 -0.32
C TYR A 191 -16.37 -7.70 0.34
N LEU A 192 -15.36 -6.84 0.42
CA LEU A 192 -15.45 -5.51 1.02
C LEU A 192 -14.54 -4.54 0.28
N LEU A 193 -15.07 -3.35 -0.03
CA LEU A 193 -14.35 -2.23 -0.59
C LEU A 193 -14.38 -1.06 0.40
N THR A 194 -13.24 -0.44 0.70
CA THR A 194 -13.12 0.61 1.73
C THR A 194 -12.58 1.93 1.16
N PRO A 195 -13.22 2.54 0.15
CA PRO A 195 -12.79 3.83 -0.35
C PRO A 195 -12.99 4.91 0.71
N ASN A 196 -12.08 5.87 0.76
CA ASN A 196 -12.36 7.09 1.50
C ASN A 196 -13.39 7.95 0.75
N LYS A 197 -13.92 8.98 1.43
CA LYS A 197 -14.98 9.83 0.90
C LYS A 197 -14.62 10.48 -0.43
N LYS A 198 -13.38 10.95 -0.57
CA LYS A 198 -12.87 11.57 -1.80
C LYS A 198 -12.79 10.56 -2.94
N GLU A 199 -12.22 9.38 -2.70
CA GLU A 199 -12.12 8.31 -3.68
C GLU A 199 -13.51 7.85 -4.17
N ALA A 200 -14.44 7.68 -3.25
CA ALA A 200 -15.82 7.34 -3.60
C ALA A 200 -16.51 8.46 -4.40
N SER A 201 -16.34 9.73 -4.01
CA SER A 201 -16.87 10.89 -4.76
C SER A 201 -16.34 10.95 -6.18
N GLU A 202 -15.02 10.80 -6.34
CA GLU A 202 -14.36 10.83 -7.65
C GLU A 202 -14.79 9.66 -8.55
N ALA A 203 -14.85 8.44 -8.00
CA ALA A 203 -15.23 7.24 -8.75
C ALA A 203 -16.69 7.28 -9.21
N LEU A 204 -17.59 7.74 -8.36
CA LEU A 204 -19.02 7.79 -8.64
C LEU A 204 -19.45 9.09 -9.33
N LYS A 205 -18.59 10.11 -9.38
CA LYS A 205 -18.90 11.48 -9.82
C LYS A 205 -20.10 12.07 -9.02
N ILE A 206 -20.15 11.81 -7.72
CA ILE A 206 -21.20 12.26 -6.80
C ILE A 206 -20.52 13.02 -5.66
N ASP A 207 -21.01 14.20 -5.33
CA ASP A 207 -20.53 14.95 -4.17
C ASP A 207 -21.02 14.29 -2.87
N LEU A 208 -20.12 13.67 -2.14
CA LEU A 208 -20.39 13.01 -0.87
C LEU A 208 -20.23 13.95 0.35
N GLU A 209 -19.91 15.23 0.15
CA GLU A 209 -20.02 16.23 1.23
C GLU A 209 -21.51 16.46 1.59
N VAL A 210 -22.39 16.27 0.63
CA VAL A 210 -23.86 16.30 0.84
C VAL A 210 -24.30 14.98 1.47
N LYS A 211 -24.76 15.01 2.73
CA LYS A 211 -25.14 13.81 3.50
C LYS A 211 -26.18 12.92 2.79
N ASN A 212 -27.14 13.52 2.07
CA ASN A 212 -28.19 12.78 1.35
C ASN A 212 -27.64 11.94 0.18
N ASN A 213 -26.42 12.21 -0.29
CA ASN A 213 -25.81 11.46 -1.38
C ASN A 213 -25.09 10.18 -0.92
N ILE A 214 -24.82 10.01 0.38
CA ILE A 214 -24.03 8.90 0.90
C ILE A 214 -24.75 7.56 0.67
N LYS A 215 -26.02 7.45 1.07
CA LYS A 215 -26.77 6.20 0.92
C LYS A 215 -26.95 5.77 -0.55
N PRO A 216 -27.34 6.65 -1.49
CA PRO A 216 -27.37 6.32 -2.92
C PRO A 216 -25.99 5.92 -3.49
N ALA A 217 -24.91 6.53 -3.00
CA ALA A 217 -23.56 6.20 -3.43
C ALA A 217 -23.12 4.80 -3.00
N LEU A 218 -23.42 4.41 -1.75
CA LEU A 218 -23.12 3.06 -1.24
C LEU A 218 -23.82 1.94 -2.02
N LEU A 219 -24.96 2.21 -2.64
CA LEU A 219 -25.68 1.25 -3.48
C LEU A 219 -25.10 1.14 -4.89
N LYS A 220 -24.21 2.06 -5.28
CA LYS A 220 -23.56 2.09 -6.61
C LYS A 220 -22.12 1.58 -6.58
N LEU A 221 -21.52 1.42 -5.39
CA LEU A 221 -20.19 0.86 -5.15
C LEU A 221 -20.22 -0.66 -5.12
#